data_ff24675171ac91465eb026f88df16235
#
_entry.id   ff24675171ac91465eb026f88df16235
#
_cell.length_a   1.000
_cell.length_b   1.000
_cell.length_c   1.000
_cell.angle_alpha   90.00
_cell.angle_beta   90.00
_cell.angle_gamma   90.00
#
_symmetry.space_group_name_H-M   'P 1'
#
loop_
_entity.id
_entity.type
_entity.pdbx_description
1 polymer ?
#
loop_
_entity_poly.entity_id
_entity_poly.type
_entity_poly.pdbx_seq_one_letter_code
_entity_poly.pdbx_strand_id
1 'polypeptide(L)'
;MSIASEIARLQGAKADIIQAITDKGVTVPSSAKLDDMALLIASITGGGGGGGDTLRVARIDSVRGNFIVDDNGYIGLRLNDYFPHDGGTFLDNYAVVVSGADFSSAGLGQVTFLTPGTDSIGGRTYPTVNIGGKTWMAENLDLRTDGITIGTTGSPSTPAAWYYNNSAETYGEHGNKYGLLYNWYAVKHLIDNAATIIPGWHVPTTSEWDALATAVGGSSTAGTKLKSTTGWSSGNGDGSYGFAAFPAGYRYSGSFYDLGSSANFWTANEISSTYAYCRYFDTGASMNSDSYTKAGAYSVRLVKDS
;
A
#
# COMPACT_ATOMS: atom_id res chain seq x y z
N MET A 1 2.60 26.24 -20.65
CA MET A 1 3.93 25.99 -21.26
C MET A 1 3.73 25.15 -22.50
N SER A 2 4.50 25.39 -23.57
CA SER A 2 4.41 24.54 -24.77
C SER A 2 5.18 23.23 -24.54
N ILE A 3 4.80 22.16 -25.25
CA ILE A 3 5.51 20.88 -25.21
C ILE A 3 7.01 21.08 -25.55
N ALA A 4 7.31 21.99 -26.49
CA ALA A 4 8.68 22.30 -26.87
C ALA A 4 9.50 22.93 -25.73
N SER A 5 8.89 23.83 -24.93
CA SER A 5 9.56 24.42 -23.77
C SER A 5 9.81 23.41 -22.66
N GLU A 6 8.93 22.44 -22.49
CA GLU A 6 9.12 21.38 -21.50
C GLU A 6 10.18 20.37 -21.92
N ILE A 7 10.23 20.02 -23.18
CA ILE A 7 11.31 19.17 -23.73
C ILE A 7 12.68 19.84 -23.52
N ALA A 8 12.79 21.14 -23.82
CA ALA A 8 14.05 21.88 -23.61
C ALA A 8 14.47 21.91 -22.13
N ARG A 9 13.52 22.08 -21.22
CA ARG A 9 13.76 22.03 -19.77
C ARG A 9 14.28 20.67 -19.31
N LEU A 10 13.65 19.58 -19.78
CA LEU A 10 14.07 18.21 -19.45
C LEU A 10 15.45 17.88 -20.01
N GLN A 11 15.76 18.37 -21.22
CA GLN A 11 17.09 18.22 -21.82
C GLN A 11 18.16 18.97 -21.01
N GLY A 12 17.85 20.17 -20.52
CA GLY A 12 18.72 20.91 -19.62
C GLY A 12 18.98 20.18 -18.31
N ALA A 13 17.93 19.73 -17.65
CA ALA A 13 18.05 18.96 -16.40
C ALA A 13 18.87 17.67 -16.58
N LYS A 14 18.70 16.97 -17.71
CA LYS A 14 19.51 15.80 -18.04
C LYS A 14 21.01 16.18 -18.18
N ALA A 15 21.32 17.28 -18.85
CA ALA A 15 22.70 17.74 -19.03
C ALA A 15 23.35 18.07 -17.67
N ASP A 16 22.63 18.74 -16.78
CA ASP A 16 23.12 19.09 -15.44
C ASP A 16 23.40 17.84 -14.60
N ILE A 17 22.55 16.83 -14.67
CA ILE A 17 22.76 15.54 -14.00
C ILE A 17 24.00 14.83 -14.55
N ILE A 18 24.14 14.78 -15.87
CA ILE A 18 25.32 14.18 -16.53
C ILE A 18 26.59 14.87 -16.07
N GLN A 19 26.59 16.20 -16.03
CA GLN A 19 27.75 16.96 -15.57
C GLN A 19 28.10 16.64 -14.12
N ALA A 20 27.08 16.63 -13.21
CA ALA A 20 27.29 16.32 -11.82
C ALA A 20 27.86 14.90 -11.58
N ILE A 21 27.40 13.91 -12.36
CA ILE A 21 27.92 12.53 -12.30
C ILE A 21 29.37 12.49 -12.82
N THR A 22 29.65 13.17 -13.91
CA THR A 22 30.98 13.23 -14.52
C THR A 22 31.98 13.91 -13.60
N ASP A 23 31.60 14.98 -12.91
CA ASP A 23 32.43 15.69 -11.92
C ASP A 23 32.80 14.80 -10.73
N LYS A 24 32.04 13.72 -10.49
CA LYS A 24 32.35 12.68 -9.52
C LYS A 24 33.19 11.53 -10.08
N GLY A 25 33.71 11.66 -11.29
CA GLY A 25 34.61 10.68 -11.90
C GLY A 25 33.91 9.48 -12.54
N VAL A 26 32.62 9.52 -12.70
CA VAL A 26 31.85 8.44 -13.38
C VAL A 26 31.65 8.80 -14.85
N THR A 27 32.06 7.91 -15.74
CA THR A 27 31.84 8.10 -17.18
C THR A 27 30.38 7.82 -17.53
N VAL A 28 29.72 8.83 -18.11
CA VAL A 28 28.33 8.71 -18.56
C VAL A 28 28.31 8.39 -20.04
N PRO A 29 27.74 7.25 -20.48
CA PRO A 29 27.61 6.93 -21.90
C PRO A 29 26.78 7.99 -22.63
N SER A 30 27.18 8.35 -23.86
CA SER A 30 26.43 9.31 -24.68
C SER A 30 25.00 8.88 -25.01
N SER A 31 24.75 7.57 -24.99
CA SER A 31 23.41 6.95 -25.16
C SER A 31 22.57 6.89 -23.91
N ALA A 32 23.10 7.30 -22.74
CA ALA A 32 22.41 7.19 -21.49
C ALA A 32 21.08 7.95 -21.48
N LYS A 33 20.02 7.28 -21.04
CA LYS A 33 18.69 7.86 -20.86
C LYS A 33 18.54 8.38 -19.42
N LEU A 34 17.48 9.12 -19.15
CA LEU A 34 17.17 9.57 -17.78
C LEU A 34 17.04 8.42 -16.81
N ASP A 35 16.46 7.30 -17.25
CA ASP A 35 16.30 6.09 -16.44
C ASP A 35 17.64 5.43 -16.05
N ASP A 36 18.67 5.62 -16.87
CA ASP A 36 20.02 5.09 -16.60
C ASP A 36 20.76 5.92 -15.54
N MET A 37 20.32 7.16 -15.28
CA MET A 37 20.99 8.07 -14.36
C MET A 37 21.00 7.55 -12.92
N ALA A 38 19.95 6.87 -12.50
CA ALA A 38 19.87 6.28 -11.17
C ALA A 38 20.97 5.22 -10.94
N LEU A 39 21.21 4.37 -11.94
CA LEU A 39 22.29 3.36 -11.90
C LEU A 39 23.68 4.01 -11.95
N LEU A 40 23.84 5.06 -12.73
CA LEU A 40 25.09 5.81 -12.83
C LEU A 40 25.41 6.56 -11.53
N ILE A 41 24.42 7.15 -10.89
CA ILE A 41 24.55 7.77 -9.57
C ILE A 41 24.94 6.72 -8.53
N ALA A 42 24.33 5.55 -8.56
CA ALA A 42 24.66 4.44 -7.66
C ALA A 42 26.10 3.91 -7.87
N SER A 43 26.70 4.15 -9.04
CA SER A 43 28.09 3.77 -9.33
C SER A 43 29.14 4.79 -8.86
N ILE A 44 28.75 5.93 -8.32
CA ILE A 44 29.65 6.89 -7.69
C ILE A 44 30.14 6.27 -6.38
N THR A 45 31.21 5.50 -6.50
CA THR A 45 31.95 5.00 -5.32
C THR A 45 32.83 6.11 -4.79
N GLY A 46 32.71 6.41 -3.50
CA GLY A 46 33.59 7.37 -2.86
C GLY A 46 35.05 6.99 -3.06
N GLY A 47 35.76 7.72 -3.91
CA GLY A 47 37.20 7.65 -4.02
C GLY A 47 37.83 8.01 -2.66
N GLY A 48 38.62 7.09 -2.11
CA GLY A 48 39.23 7.22 -0.80
C GLY A 48 40.05 8.48 -0.63
N GLY A 49 39.79 9.19 0.43
CA GLY A 49 40.56 10.32 0.92
C GLY A 49 39.81 11.00 2.03
N GLY A 50 40.10 10.65 3.23
CA GLY A 50 39.83 11.21 4.54
C GLY A 50 38.87 12.40 4.66
N GLY A 51 37.74 12.19 5.22
CA GLY A 51 36.74 13.20 5.55
C GLY A 51 35.42 12.86 4.87
N GLY A 52 34.47 12.31 5.63
CA GLY A 52 33.18 11.84 5.13
C GLY A 52 32.44 12.93 4.33
N ASP A 53 32.56 12.90 3.04
CA ASP A 53 31.64 13.58 2.14
C ASP A 53 30.33 12.82 2.12
N THR A 54 29.54 13.05 3.14
CA THR A 54 28.11 12.78 3.13
C THR A 54 27.54 13.46 1.89
N LEU A 55 26.97 12.71 0.97
CA LEU A 55 26.10 13.25 -0.07
C LEU A 55 25.05 14.08 0.69
N ARG A 56 25.28 15.37 0.81
CA ARG A 56 24.27 16.25 1.38
C ARG A 56 23.18 16.31 0.33
N VAL A 57 22.09 15.61 0.57
CA VAL A 57 20.82 15.95 -0.07
C VAL A 57 20.60 17.42 0.34
N ALA A 58 20.95 18.32 -0.56
CA ALA A 58 20.78 19.72 -0.32
C ALA A 58 19.29 19.97 -0.16
N ARG A 59 18.92 20.36 1.05
CA ARG A 59 17.65 20.91 1.41
C ARG A 59 16.41 20.03 1.24
N ILE A 60 16.14 19.20 2.22
CA ILE A 60 14.76 18.82 2.57
C ILE A 60 14.19 19.96 3.45
N ASP A 61 14.15 21.18 2.95
CA ASP A 61 13.62 22.33 3.72
C ASP A 61 12.10 22.37 3.74
N SER A 62 11.43 21.53 2.97
CA SER A 62 9.98 21.59 2.82
C SER A 62 9.34 20.30 2.35
N VAL A 63 9.84 19.13 2.72
CA VAL A 63 9.07 17.90 2.51
C VAL A 63 7.93 17.92 3.55
N ARG A 64 6.87 18.57 3.18
CA ARG A 64 5.56 18.38 3.82
C ARG A 64 4.96 17.11 3.19
N GLY A 65 5.24 16.00 3.77
CA GLY A 65 4.60 14.77 3.31
C GLY A 65 5.43 13.57 3.72
N ASN A 66 4.82 12.71 4.34
CA ASN A 66 4.96 11.26 4.44
C ASN A 66 6.38 10.71 4.53
N PHE A 67 7.13 11.17 5.51
CA PHE A 67 8.17 10.36 6.08
C PHE A 67 7.51 9.28 6.94
N ILE A 68 7.82 8.03 6.67
CA ILE A 68 7.45 6.91 7.53
C ILE A 68 8.69 6.60 8.34
N VAL A 69 8.57 6.67 9.65
CA VAL A 69 9.59 6.14 10.58
C VAL A 69 9.12 4.76 10.99
N ASP A 70 9.88 3.72 10.69
CA ASP A 70 9.58 2.38 11.17
C ASP A 70 9.95 2.22 12.66
N ASP A 71 9.60 1.07 13.24
CA ASP A 71 9.86 0.77 14.65
C ASP A 71 11.36 0.72 15.02
N ASN A 72 12.24 0.74 14.01
CA ASN A 72 13.70 0.76 14.17
C ASN A 72 14.28 2.18 13.95
N GLY A 73 13.44 3.17 13.73
CA GLY A 73 13.85 4.55 13.48
C GLY A 73 14.29 4.84 12.05
N TYR A 74 13.99 3.98 11.09
CA TYR A 74 14.27 4.22 9.68
C TYR A 74 13.24 5.14 9.06
N ILE A 75 13.71 6.09 8.27
CA ILE A 75 12.86 7.04 7.55
C ILE A 75 12.62 6.51 6.13
N GLY A 76 11.38 6.22 5.79
CA GLY A 76 10.95 5.86 4.45
C GLY A 76 10.40 7.06 3.69
N LEU A 77 10.78 7.22 2.41
CA LEU A 77 10.17 8.18 1.49
C LEU A 77 9.23 7.42 0.55
N ARG A 78 7.99 7.89 0.41
CA ARG A 78 7.09 7.38 -0.61
C ARG A 78 7.44 7.96 -1.97
N LEU A 79 7.69 7.09 -2.94
CA LEU A 79 8.03 7.47 -4.31
C LEU A 79 6.83 7.98 -5.13
N ASN A 80 5.61 7.91 -4.61
CA ASN A 80 4.39 8.21 -5.35
C ASN A 80 3.58 9.37 -4.77
N ASP A 81 4.16 10.16 -3.87
CA ASP A 81 3.45 11.30 -3.31
C ASP A 81 3.68 12.54 -4.16
N TYR A 82 2.58 13.14 -4.56
CA TYR A 82 2.53 14.43 -5.23
C TYR A 82 2.94 15.53 -4.26
N PHE A 83 3.91 16.34 -4.66
CA PHE A 83 4.31 17.54 -3.93
C PHE A 83 3.78 18.79 -4.63
N PRO A 84 2.69 19.40 -4.18
CA PRO A 84 2.33 20.71 -4.66
C PRO A 84 3.31 21.75 -4.09
N HIS A 85 3.92 22.54 -4.95
CA HIS A 85 4.59 23.76 -4.54
C HIS A 85 4.00 24.95 -5.30
N ASP A 86 4.22 26.14 -4.78
CA ASP A 86 3.64 27.40 -5.25
C ASP A 86 3.79 27.58 -6.77
N GLY A 87 2.71 27.26 -7.52
CA GLY A 87 2.54 27.58 -8.92
C GLY A 87 3.08 26.58 -9.94
N GLY A 88 3.56 25.40 -9.55
CA GLY A 88 4.07 24.42 -10.49
C GLY A 88 3.76 22.96 -10.10
N THR A 89 3.53 22.14 -11.12
CA THR A 89 3.48 20.68 -10.99
C THR A 89 4.89 20.15 -11.19
N PHE A 90 5.47 19.50 -10.18
CA PHE A 90 6.65 18.68 -10.40
C PHE A 90 6.24 17.32 -10.96
N LEU A 91 7.02 16.83 -11.90
CA LEU A 91 6.87 15.46 -12.36
C LEU A 91 7.15 14.52 -11.19
N ASP A 92 6.18 13.69 -10.90
CA ASP A 92 6.27 12.59 -9.99
C ASP A 92 7.55 11.78 -10.25
N ASN A 93 8.21 11.35 -9.19
CA ASN A 93 9.23 10.30 -9.17
C ASN A 93 10.71 10.67 -9.16
N TYR A 94 11.12 11.81 -8.61
CA TYR A 94 12.54 12.02 -8.34
C TYR A 94 12.83 12.29 -6.86
N ALA A 95 12.84 11.24 -6.06
CA ALA A 95 13.62 11.22 -4.83
C ALA A 95 14.80 10.26 -5.08
N VAL A 96 15.99 10.78 -5.30
CA VAL A 96 17.21 9.97 -5.25
C VAL A 96 17.46 9.69 -3.77
N VAL A 97 17.00 8.56 -3.29
CA VAL A 97 17.31 8.09 -1.95
C VAL A 97 18.34 6.98 -2.10
N VAL A 98 19.50 7.18 -1.50
CA VAL A 98 20.55 6.17 -1.44
C VAL A 98 20.21 5.20 -0.31
N SER A 99 19.96 3.93 -0.66
CA SER A 99 19.78 2.86 0.31
C SER A 99 21.02 2.78 1.20
N GLY A 100 20.80 2.76 2.52
CA GLY A 100 21.88 2.64 3.50
C GLY A 100 22.52 3.95 3.96
N ALA A 101 21.98 5.12 3.57
CA ALA A 101 22.44 6.39 4.12
C ALA A 101 22.15 6.45 5.62
N ASP A 102 23.22 6.60 6.41
CA ASP A 102 23.14 6.70 7.87
C ASP A 102 23.06 8.19 8.27
N PHE A 103 21.94 8.59 8.81
CA PHE A 103 21.70 9.94 9.37
C PHE A 103 21.74 9.97 10.89
N SER A 104 22.29 8.96 11.53
CA SER A 104 22.38 8.85 12.99
C SER A 104 23.11 10.03 13.62
N SER A 105 24.12 10.60 12.92
CA SER A 105 24.84 11.80 13.37
C SER A 105 23.98 13.09 13.40
N ALA A 106 22.86 13.09 12.70
CA ALA A 106 21.89 14.18 12.69
C ALA A 106 20.66 13.88 13.59
N GLY A 107 20.69 12.80 14.38
CA GLY A 107 19.56 12.36 15.18
C GLY A 107 18.41 11.80 14.36
N LEU A 108 18.66 11.51 13.09
CA LEU A 108 17.73 10.87 12.17
C LEU A 108 18.26 9.46 11.89
N GLY A 109 17.38 8.48 11.85
CA GLY A 109 17.76 7.09 11.57
C GLY A 109 18.23 6.84 10.13
N GLN A 110 18.47 5.60 9.80
CA GLN A 110 18.81 5.18 8.44
C GLN A 110 17.61 5.32 7.51
N VAL A 111 17.80 5.83 6.28
CA VAL A 111 16.75 5.85 5.26
C VAL A 111 16.63 4.45 4.65
N THR A 112 15.52 3.83 4.86
CA THR A 112 15.16 2.59 4.17
C THR A 112 14.03 2.84 3.19
N PHE A 113 14.18 2.36 1.97
CA PHE A 113 13.05 2.27 1.06
C PHE A 113 12.13 1.18 1.55
N LEU A 114 10.93 1.54 1.94
CA LEU A 114 9.86 0.58 2.03
C LEU A 114 9.42 0.26 0.59
N THR A 115 10.18 -0.57 -0.12
CA THR A 115 9.62 -1.25 -1.27
C THR A 115 8.52 -2.14 -0.72
N PRO A 116 7.26 -1.95 -1.15
CA PRO A 116 6.22 -2.91 -0.80
C PRO A 116 6.74 -4.29 -1.19
N GLY A 117 6.78 -5.21 -0.24
CA GLY A 117 7.01 -6.60 -0.57
C GLY A 117 5.93 -7.05 -1.54
N THR A 118 6.17 -8.12 -2.25
CA THR A 118 5.12 -8.80 -3.02
C THR A 118 5.11 -10.26 -2.66
N ASP A 119 3.93 -10.86 -2.67
CA ASP A 119 3.79 -12.31 -2.50
C ASP A 119 2.71 -12.85 -3.43
N SER A 120 2.81 -14.13 -3.78
CA SER A 120 1.85 -14.79 -4.65
C SER A 120 0.84 -15.56 -3.81
N ILE A 121 -0.43 -15.25 -3.98
CA ILE A 121 -1.55 -15.91 -3.29
C ILE A 121 -2.56 -16.35 -4.33
N GLY A 122 -2.80 -17.65 -4.43
CA GLY A 122 -3.73 -18.21 -5.41
C GLY A 122 -3.37 -17.88 -6.86
N GLY A 123 -2.07 -17.79 -7.18
CA GLY A 123 -1.57 -17.48 -8.53
C GLY A 123 -1.58 -16.00 -8.91
N ARG A 124 -2.03 -15.11 -8.03
CA ARG A 124 -1.95 -13.66 -8.21
C ARG A 124 -0.91 -13.05 -7.27
N THR A 125 -0.14 -12.10 -7.79
CA THR A 125 0.83 -11.32 -6.98
C THR A 125 0.13 -10.14 -6.33
N TYR A 126 0.29 -10.04 -5.00
CA TYR A 126 -0.24 -8.95 -4.18
C TYR A 126 0.91 -8.15 -3.55
N PRO A 127 0.80 -6.82 -3.49
CA PRO A 127 1.71 -6.03 -2.68
C PRO A 127 1.50 -6.36 -1.19
N THR A 128 2.59 -6.30 -0.43
CA THR A 128 2.60 -6.60 1.01
C THR A 128 3.33 -5.51 1.78
N VAL A 129 2.98 -5.35 3.05
CA VAL A 129 3.65 -4.44 3.98
C VAL A 129 3.91 -5.13 5.29
N ASN A 130 5.01 -4.77 5.96
CA ASN A 130 5.26 -5.21 7.34
C ASN A 130 4.77 -4.13 8.31
N ILE A 131 3.89 -4.49 9.23
CA ILE A 131 3.36 -3.59 10.27
C ILE A 131 3.29 -4.37 11.57
N GLY A 132 3.92 -3.85 12.62
CA GLY A 132 3.95 -4.50 13.93
C GLY A 132 4.59 -5.89 13.91
N GLY A 133 5.60 -6.10 13.05
CA GLY A 133 6.30 -7.38 12.90
C GLY A 133 5.53 -8.44 12.10
N LYS A 134 4.34 -8.13 11.57
CA LYS A 134 3.57 -9.03 10.71
C LYS A 134 3.49 -8.51 9.28
N THR A 135 3.54 -9.43 8.32
CA THR A 135 3.37 -9.12 6.89
C THR A 135 1.89 -9.18 6.52
N TRP A 136 1.35 -8.07 6.06
CA TRP A 136 -0.05 -7.90 5.64
C TRP A 136 -0.14 -7.71 4.13
N MET A 137 -1.24 -8.15 3.53
CA MET A 137 -1.59 -7.70 2.19
C MET A 137 -1.82 -6.19 2.16
N ALA A 138 -1.36 -5.52 1.10
CA ALA A 138 -1.56 -4.09 0.86
C ALA A 138 -2.66 -3.79 -0.17
N GLU A 139 -3.37 -4.81 -0.61
CA GLU A 139 -4.58 -4.73 -1.45
C GLU A 139 -5.68 -5.62 -0.88
N ASN A 140 -6.94 -5.33 -1.21
CA ASN A 140 -8.05 -6.20 -0.87
C ASN A 140 -7.95 -7.50 -1.68
N LEU A 141 -8.28 -8.63 -1.07
CA LEU A 141 -8.21 -9.93 -1.70
C LEU A 141 -9.14 -9.98 -2.94
N ASP A 142 -8.61 -10.46 -4.05
CA ASP A 142 -9.35 -10.78 -5.27
C ASP A 142 -8.98 -12.20 -5.71
N LEU A 143 -9.36 -13.16 -4.89
CA LEU A 143 -9.04 -14.55 -5.10
C LEU A 143 -10.28 -15.31 -5.56
N ARG A 144 -10.19 -15.87 -6.75
CA ARG A 144 -11.16 -16.82 -7.31
C ARG A 144 -10.59 -18.21 -7.10
N THR A 145 -11.34 -19.05 -6.44
CA THR A 145 -10.92 -20.42 -6.15
C THR A 145 -12.12 -21.37 -6.19
N ASP A 146 -11.86 -22.64 -6.40
CA ASP A 146 -12.88 -23.67 -6.30
C ASP A 146 -13.57 -23.63 -4.93
N GLY A 147 -14.86 -23.92 -4.93
CA GLY A 147 -15.68 -23.89 -3.74
C GLY A 147 -16.25 -22.50 -3.37
N ILE A 148 -15.84 -21.41 -4.06
CA ILE A 148 -16.42 -20.08 -3.90
C ILE A 148 -17.10 -19.64 -5.20
N THR A 149 -18.41 -19.44 -5.16
CA THR A 149 -19.18 -18.96 -6.31
C THR A 149 -18.95 -17.45 -6.51
N ILE A 150 -18.56 -17.05 -7.72
CA ILE A 150 -18.36 -15.63 -8.06
C ILE A 150 -19.53 -15.12 -8.90
N GLY A 151 -20.04 -13.93 -8.54
CA GLY A 151 -21.01 -13.18 -9.37
C GLY A 151 -22.44 -13.23 -8.86
N THR A 152 -23.40 -13.06 -9.79
CA THR A 152 -24.80 -12.75 -9.49
C THR A 152 -25.61 -13.86 -8.83
N THR A 153 -25.19 -15.12 -8.97
CA THR A 153 -25.95 -16.32 -8.57
C THR A 153 -25.59 -16.86 -7.18
N GLY A 154 -24.61 -16.26 -6.50
CA GLY A 154 -24.18 -16.73 -5.18
C GLY A 154 -25.29 -16.65 -4.13
N SER A 155 -25.55 -17.77 -3.45
CA SER A 155 -26.47 -17.80 -2.32
C SER A 155 -25.84 -17.13 -1.09
N PRO A 156 -26.62 -16.40 -0.28
CA PRO A 156 -26.09 -15.79 0.94
C PRO A 156 -25.69 -16.81 2.02
N SER A 157 -26.07 -18.07 1.88
CA SER A 157 -25.78 -19.15 2.84
C SER A 157 -24.79 -20.20 2.35
N THR A 158 -24.18 -19.99 1.19
CA THR A 158 -23.07 -20.82 0.65
C THR A 158 -21.85 -19.92 0.36
N PRO A 159 -20.62 -20.50 0.27
CA PRO A 159 -19.45 -19.70 -0.05
C PRO A 159 -19.62 -18.94 -1.37
N ALA A 160 -19.61 -17.62 -1.30
CA ALA A 160 -19.78 -16.76 -2.46
C ALA A 160 -19.07 -15.41 -2.29
N ALA A 161 -18.68 -14.81 -3.44
CA ALA A 161 -18.08 -13.50 -3.49
C ALA A 161 -18.55 -12.71 -4.71
N TRP A 162 -18.49 -11.40 -4.63
CA TRP A 162 -18.99 -10.48 -5.66
C TRP A 162 -18.05 -9.32 -5.86
N TYR A 163 -17.89 -8.87 -7.10
CA TYR A 163 -17.42 -7.52 -7.37
C TYR A 163 -18.51 -6.51 -7.07
N TYR A 164 -18.12 -5.32 -6.63
CA TYR A 164 -19.10 -4.26 -6.41
C TYR A 164 -19.95 -4.04 -7.67
N ASN A 165 -21.26 -3.93 -7.50
CA ASN A 165 -22.24 -3.88 -8.59
C ASN A 165 -22.15 -5.03 -9.62
N ASN A 166 -21.56 -6.16 -9.25
CA ASN A 166 -21.27 -7.29 -10.12
C ASN A 166 -20.39 -6.94 -11.35
N SER A 167 -19.62 -5.87 -11.28
CA SER A 167 -18.77 -5.40 -12.39
C SER A 167 -17.30 -5.75 -12.14
N ALA A 168 -16.85 -6.85 -12.73
CA ALA A 168 -15.44 -7.26 -12.71
C ALA A 168 -14.55 -6.26 -13.46
N GLU A 169 -15.05 -5.70 -14.58
CA GLU A 169 -14.30 -4.74 -15.40
C GLU A 169 -13.97 -3.46 -14.65
N THR A 170 -14.88 -2.99 -13.79
CA THR A 170 -14.72 -1.75 -13.03
C THR A 170 -14.00 -1.97 -11.71
N TYR A 171 -14.22 -3.12 -11.05
CA TYR A 171 -13.80 -3.36 -9.66
C TYR A 171 -12.92 -4.59 -9.45
N GLY A 172 -12.49 -5.25 -10.52
CA GLY A 172 -11.71 -6.49 -10.51
C GLY A 172 -10.27 -6.34 -11.02
N GLU A 173 -9.79 -7.35 -11.77
CA GLU A 173 -8.40 -7.62 -12.13
C GLU A 173 -7.62 -6.52 -12.84
N HIS A 174 -8.27 -5.54 -13.45
CA HIS A 174 -7.63 -4.57 -14.34
C HIS A 174 -7.20 -3.26 -13.66
N GLY A 175 -6.65 -3.36 -12.45
CA GLY A 175 -6.06 -2.22 -11.75
C GLY A 175 -6.95 -1.59 -10.68
N ASN A 176 -8.06 -2.21 -10.37
CA ASN A 176 -8.93 -1.73 -9.32
C ASN A 176 -8.64 -2.49 -8.02
N LYS A 177 -8.11 -1.80 -7.03
CA LYS A 177 -7.65 -2.35 -5.75
C LYS A 177 -8.78 -2.67 -4.77
N TYR A 178 -10.03 -2.59 -5.22
CA TYR A 178 -11.20 -2.86 -4.38
C TYR A 178 -11.39 -4.34 -4.05
N GLY A 179 -10.96 -5.25 -4.94
CA GLY A 179 -11.06 -6.70 -4.75
C GLY A 179 -12.50 -7.22 -4.74
N LEU A 180 -12.65 -8.44 -4.26
CA LEU A 180 -13.95 -9.10 -4.09
C LEU A 180 -14.53 -8.84 -2.70
N LEU A 181 -15.84 -8.80 -2.62
CA LEU A 181 -16.63 -8.82 -1.38
C LEU A 181 -17.05 -10.27 -1.12
N TYR A 182 -16.57 -10.88 -0.05
CA TYR A 182 -16.81 -12.26 0.34
C TYR A 182 -17.89 -12.33 1.41
N ASN A 183 -18.84 -13.26 1.29
CA ASN A 183 -19.67 -13.59 2.46
C ASN A 183 -18.84 -14.40 3.48
N TRP A 184 -19.31 -14.48 4.69
CA TRP A 184 -18.53 -15.15 5.74
C TRP A 184 -18.36 -16.65 5.51
N TYR A 185 -19.27 -17.29 4.76
CA TYR A 185 -19.13 -18.69 4.36
C TYR A 185 -17.94 -18.89 3.41
N ALA A 186 -17.68 -17.94 2.51
CA ALA A 186 -16.48 -17.95 1.67
C ALA A 186 -15.22 -17.72 2.53
N VAL A 187 -15.27 -16.81 3.51
CA VAL A 187 -14.16 -16.60 4.45
C VAL A 187 -13.89 -17.87 5.25
N LYS A 188 -14.93 -18.53 5.75
CA LYS A 188 -14.80 -19.83 6.45
C LYS A 188 -14.20 -20.90 5.55
N HIS A 189 -14.57 -20.94 4.28
CA HIS A 189 -13.97 -21.83 3.28
C HIS A 189 -12.48 -21.57 3.09
N LEU A 190 -12.05 -20.29 3.04
CA LEU A 190 -10.63 -19.93 3.00
C LEU A 190 -9.90 -20.39 4.27
N ILE A 191 -10.50 -20.20 5.45
CA ILE A 191 -9.92 -20.60 6.73
C ILE A 191 -9.74 -22.12 6.78
N ASP A 192 -10.79 -22.87 6.45
CA ASP A 192 -10.79 -24.34 6.54
C ASP A 192 -9.83 -25.02 5.53
N ASN A 193 -9.54 -24.35 4.44
CA ASN A 193 -8.68 -24.85 3.36
C ASN A 193 -7.42 -23.99 3.19
N ALA A 194 -6.98 -23.26 4.20
CA ALA A 194 -5.90 -22.28 4.09
C ALA A 194 -4.61 -22.90 3.53
N ALA A 195 -4.22 -24.07 4.00
CA ALA A 195 -3.02 -24.78 3.54
C ALA A 195 -2.98 -25.05 2.03
N THR A 196 -4.15 -25.13 1.39
CA THR A 196 -4.26 -25.41 -0.05
C THR A 196 -4.54 -24.15 -0.87
N ILE A 197 -5.41 -23.26 -0.37
CA ILE A 197 -5.90 -22.11 -1.12
C ILE A 197 -5.00 -20.88 -0.92
N ILE A 198 -4.54 -20.65 0.31
CA ILE A 198 -3.73 -19.48 0.70
C ILE A 198 -2.50 -19.92 1.52
N PRO A 199 -1.66 -20.85 1.01
CA PRO A 199 -0.55 -21.44 1.77
C PRO A 199 0.39 -20.36 2.32
N GLY A 200 0.68 -20.44 3.63
CA GLY A 200 1.51 -19.47 4.34
C GLY A 200 0.79 -18.16 4.69
N TRP A 201 -0.54 -18.12 4.50
CA TRP A 201 -1.37 -16.97 4.84
C TRP A 201 -2.64 -17.40 5.55
N HIS A 202 -3.20 -16.50 6.36
CA HIS A 202 -4.48 -16.72 7.01
C HIS A 202 -5.35 -15.47 7.03
N VAL A 203 -6.64 -15.65 7.28
CA VAL A 203 -7.57 -14.55 7.56
C VAL A 203 -7.29 -14.03 8.96
N PRO A 204 -7.03 -12.73 9.16
CA PRO A 204 -6.65 -12.20 10.46
C PRO A 204 -7.73 -12.39 11.51
N THR A 205 -7.30 -12.71 12.71
CA THR A 205 -8.15 -12.73 13.92
C THR A 205 -8.44 -11.30 14.39
N THR A 206 -9.45 -11.16 15.26
CA THR A 206 -9.73 -9.88 15.93
C THR A 206 -8.51 -9.34 16.67
N SER A 207 -7.75 -10.22 17.33
CA SER A 207 -6.55 -9.83 18.08
C SER A 207 -5.43 -9.34 17.17
N GLU A 208 -5.27 -9.88 15.96
CA GLU A 208 -4.29 -9.40 14.99
C GLU A 208 -4.65 -8.03 14.43
N TRP A 209 -5.92 -7.79 14.16
CA TRP A 209 -6.40 -6.46 13.81
C TRP A 209 -6.20 -5.44 14.95
N ASP A 210 -6.39 -5.84 16.20
CA ASP A 210 -6.15 -4.97 17.36
C ASP A 210 -4.65 -4.69 17.54
N ALA A 211 -3.79 -5.68 17.29
CA ALA A 211 -2.34 -5.50 17.27
C ALA A 211 -1.91 -4.57 16.12
N LEU A 212 -2.51 -4.71 14.92
CA LEU A 212 -2.29 -3.80 13.80
C LEU A 212 -2.64 -2.36 14.18
N ALA A 213 -3.82 -2.14 14.79
CA ALA A 213 -4.21 -0.82 15.26
C ALA A 213 -3.24 -0.25 16.28
N THR A 214 -2.79 -1.06 17.23
CA THR A 214 -1.81 -0.68 18.25
C THR A 214 -0.49 -0.24 17.60
N ALA A 215 0.01 -1.01 16.64
CA ALA A 215 1.26 -0.73 15.93
C ALA A 215 1.24 0.60 15.15
N VAL A 216 0.06 1.10 14.79
CA VAL A 216 -0.07 2.38 14.05
C VAL A 216 -0.54 3.55 14.95
N GLY A 217 -0.51 3.39 16.26
CA GLY A 217 -0.81 4.45 17.22
C GLY A 217 -2.22 4.39 17.83
N GLY A 218 -2.90 3.24 17.71
CA GLY A 218 -4.20 2.99 18.34
C GLY A 218 -5.39 3.13 17.38
N SER A 219 -6.52 2.55 17.78
CA SER A 219 -7.73 2.48 16.96
C SER A 219 -8.28 3.85 16.56
N SER A 220 -8.11 4.89 17.39
CA SER A 220 -8.61 6.24 17.12
C SER A 220 -7.90 6.95 15.96
N THR A 221 -6.68 6.52 15.61
CA THR A 221 -5.86 7.09 14.54
C THR A 221 -5.62 6.11 13.39
N ALA A 222 -5.93 4.83 13.60
CA ALA A 222 -5.65 3.76 12.65
C ALA A 222 -6.32 3.98 11.29
N GLY A 223 -7.49 4.63 11.25
CA GLY A 223 -8.14 4.97 9.99
C GLY A 223 -7.31 5.94 9.14
N THR A 224 -6.75 6.99 9.73
CA THR A 224 -5.85 7.90 9.02
C THR A 224 -4.60 7.17 8.51
N LYS A 225 -4.08 6.22 9.29
CA LYS A 225 -2.80 5.54 9.01
C LYS A 225 -2.92 4.38 8.02
N LEU A 226 -4.05 3.68 8.01
CA LEU A 226 -4.23 2.44 7.26
C LEU A 226 -5.09 2.59 5.98
N LYS A 227 -5.90 3.63 5.87
CA LYS A 227 -6.70 3.89 4.67
C LYS A 227 -5.80 4.22 3.47
N SER A 228 -6.31 3.92 2.27
CA SER A 228 -5.68 4.35 1.02
C SER A 228 -5.66 5.88 0.91
N THR A 229 -4.65 6.41 0.21
CA THR A 229 -4.51 7.85 -0.07
C THR A 229 -5.51 8.36 -1.11
N THR A 230 -6.20 7.43 -1.78
CA THR A 230 -7.20 7.73 -2.83
C THR A 230 -8.39 6.79 -2.72
N GLY A 231 -9.48 7.15 -3.43
CA GLY A 231 -10.68 6.31 -3.54
C GLY A 231 -11.75 6.60 -2.49
N TRP A 232 -11.43 7.32 -1.41
CA TRP A 232 -12.39 7.75 -0.41
C TRP A 232 -13.08 9.03 -0.85
N SER A 233 -14.38 9.13 -0.63
CA SER A 233 -15.18 10.34 -0.92
C SER A 233 -14.73 11.52 -0.06
N SER A 234 -14.25 11.24 1.16
CA SER A 234 -13.58 12.18 2.06
C SER A 234 -12.73 11.39 3.07
N GLY A 235 -11.79 12.07 3.74
CA GLY A 235 -10.97 11.45 4.78
C GLY A 235 -10.08 10.33 4.27
N ASN A 236 -9.41 10.53 3.15
CA ASN A 236 -8.36 9.62 2.67
C ASN A 236 -7.31 9.36 3.77
N GLY A 237 -6.65 8.23 3.70
CA GLY A 237 -5.49 7.93 4.54
C GLY A 237 -4.29 8.80 4.20
N ASP A 238 -3.33 8.88 5.11
CA ASP A 238 -2.04 9.56 4.89
C ASP A 238 -1.00 8.66 4.22
N GLY A 239 -1.32 7.39 4.06
CA GLY A 239 -0.48 6.40 3.44
C GLY A 239 0.75 5.96 4.23
N SER A 240 0.91 6.40 5.47
CA SER A 240 2.11 6.22 6.30
C SER A 240 2.62 4.80 6.38
N TYR A 241 1.73 3.81 6.37
CA TYR A 241 2.08 2.39 6.51
C TYR A 241 1.91 1.57 5.24
N GLY A 242 1.39 2.14 4.16
CA GLY A 242 1.20 1.41 2.91
C GLY A 242 0.14 0.30 2.95
N PHE A 243 -0.60 0.14 4.03
CA PHE A 243 -1.66 -0.86 4.15
C PHE A 243 -2.77 -0.66 3.11
N ALA A 244 -3.08 0.60 2.78
CA ALA A 244 -3.99 1.01 1.72
C ALA A 244 -5.36 0.31 1.78
N ALA A 245 -6.10 0.48 2.89
CA ALA A 245 -7.49 0.02 2.96
C ALA A 245 -8.35 0.80 1.96
N PHE A 246 -8.78 0.13 0.89
CA PHE A 246 -9.64 0.71 -0.14
C PHE A 246 -11.11 0.66 0.26
N PRO A 247 -11.88 1.73 0.04
CA PRO A 247 -13.29 1.82 0.41
C PRO A 247 -14.19 1.06 -0.57
N ALA A 248 -14.12 -0.27 -0.53
CA ALA A 248 -14.85 -1.17 -1.43
C ALA A 248 -16.37 -1.23 -1.14
N GLY A 249 -16.83 -0.57 -0.09
CA GLY A 249 -18.20 -0.72 0.35
C GLY A 249 -18.51 -2.13 0.85
N TYR A 250 -19.75 -2.53 0.70
CA TYR A 250 -20.22 -3.88 1.07
C TYR A 250 -21.46 -4.30 0.29
N ARG A 251 -21.82 -5.59 0.38
CA ARG A 251 -23.05 -6.14 -0.17
C ARG A 251 -23.93 -6.67 0.97
N TYR A 252 -25.21 -6.26 0.97
CA TYR A 252 -26.19 -6.74 1.93
C TYR A 252 -27.55 -6.91 1.27
N SER A 253 -28.26 -8.00 1.57
CA SER A 253 -29.58 -8.31 1.00
C SER A 253 -29.68 -8.16 -0.52
N GLY A 254 -28.62 -8.51 -1.24
CA GLY A 254 -28.59 -8.47 -2.71
C GLY A 254 -28.16 -7.13 -3.31
N SER A 255 -28.07 -6.06 -2.53
CA SER A 255 -27.69 -4.71 -2.96
C SER A 255 -26.29 -4.34 -2.48
N PHE A 256 -25.67 -3.38 -3.16
CA PHE A 256 -24.34 -2.86 -2.84
C PHE A 256 -24.44 -1.45 -2.25
N TYR A 257 -23.56 -1.15 -1.28
CA TYR A 257 -23.62 0.07 -0.49
C TYR A 257 -22.23 0.64 -0.25
N ASP A 258 -22.15 1.94 -0.01
CA ASP A 258 -21.05 2.69 0.60
C ASP A 258 -19.69 2.57 -0.11
N LEU A 259 -19.70 2.36 -1.46
CA LEU A 259 -18.49 2.50 -2.25
C LEU A 259 -17.90 3.92 -2.07
N GLY A 260 -16.62 3.99 -1.80
CA GLY A 260 -15.93 5.26 -1.59
C GLY A 260 -16.11 5.84 -0.18
N SER A 261 -16.92 5.24 0.70
CA SER A 261 -17.16 5.77 2.05
C SER A 261 -16.96 4.75 3.17
N SER A 262 -16.86 3.46 2.83
CA SER A 262 -16.64 2.40 3.82
C SER A 262 -15.73 1.30 3.29
N ALA A 263 -14.82 0.82 4.13
CA ALA A 263 -14.02 -0.37 3.91
C ALA A 263 -14.24 -1.32 5.09
N ASN A 264 -14.87 -2.45 4.83
CA ASN A 264 -15.22 -3.44 5.83
C ASN A 264 -14.45 -4.72 5.59
N PHE A 265 -13.85 -5.26 6.64
CA PHE A 265 -12.99 -6.44 6.57
C PHE A 265 -13.45 -7.51 7.54
N TRP A 266 -13.72 -8.70 7.03
CA TRP A 266 -13.96 -9.85 7.89
C TRP A 266 -12.73 -10.17 8.76
N THR A 267 -13.02 -10.69 9.94
CA THR A 267 -12.02 -11.36 10.78
C THR A 267 -12.25 -12.87 10.75
N ALA A 268 -11.30 -13.67 11.24
CA ALA A 268 -11.47 -15.12 11.35
C ALA A 268 -12.42 -15.54 12.49
N ASN A 269 -12.95 -14.61 13.27
CA ASN A 269 -13.71 -14.92 14.48
C ASN A 269 -15.23 -14.83 14.25
N GLU A 270 -15.92 -15.86 14.67
CA GLU A 270 -17.38 -15.88 14.74
C GLU A 270 -17.86 -15.37 16.11
N ILE A 271 -19.04 -14.78 16.13
CA ILE A 271 -19.74 -14.45 17.39
C ILE A 271 -20.92 -15.40 17.66
N SER A 272 -21.52 -15.91 16.60
CA SER A 272 -22.66 -16.84 16.68
C SER A 272 -22.82 -17.64 15.38
N SER A 273 -23.83 -18.47 15.30
CA SER A 273 -24.20 -19.15 14.06
C SER A 273 -24.58 -18.19 12.93
N THR A 274 -24.98 -16.95 13.24
CA THR A 274 -25.50 -15.96 12.28
C THR A 274 -24.54 -14.79 12.06
N TYR A 275 -23.70 -14.44 13.04
CA TYR A 275 -22.84 -13.25 13.01
C TYR A 275 -21.36 -13.60 13.14
N ALA A 276 -20.52 -12.78 12.49
CA ALA A 276 -19.08 -12.84 12.62
C ALA A 276 -18.51 -11.41 12.80
N TYR A 277 -17.32 -11.32 13.39
CA TYR A 277 -16.67 -10.03 13.66
C TYR A 277 -16.11 -9.41 12.38
N CYS A 278 -16.17 -8.09 12.36
CA CYS A 278 -15.65 -7.25 11.29
C CYS A 278 -14.80 -6.12 11.89
N ARG A 279 -13.83 -5.63 11.12
CA ARG A 279 -13.18 -4.33 11.34
C ARG A 279 -13.53 -3.44 10.17
N TYR A 280 -13.81 -2.18 10.45
CA TYR A 280 -14.16 -1.26 9.38
C TYR A 280 -13.55 0.12 9.56
N PHE A 281 -13.40 0.78 8.43
CA PHE A 281 -13.04 2.18 8.28
C PHE A 281 -14.18 2.90 7.59
N ASP A 282 -14.48 4.08 8.06
CA ASP A 282 -15.37 5.05 7.43
C ASP A 282 -14.55 6.28 6.98
N THR A 283 -15.21 7.37 6.70
CA THR A 283 -14.54 8.64 6.34
C THR A 283 -13.79 9.29 7.51
N GLY A 284 -13.97 8.79 8.74
CA GLY A 284 -13.30 9.25 9.96
C GLY A 284 -11.87 8.73 10.11
N ALA A 285 -11.24 9.08 11.22
CA ALA A 285 -9.85 8.73 11.52
C ALA A 285 -9.67 7.36 12.17
N SER A 286 -10.75 6.71 12.58
CA SER A 286 -10.71 5.52 13.43
C SER A 286 -10.79 4.23 12.62
N MET A 287 -10.22 3.15 13.18
CA MET A 287 -10.60 1.78 12.86
C MET A 287 -11.63 1.34 13.90
N ASN A 288 -12.77 0.92 13.42
CA ASN A 288 -13.91 0.51 14.25
C ASN A 288 -14.11 -1.01 14.21
N SER A 289 -14.86 -1.53 15.17
CA SER A 289 -15.21 -2.95 15.25
C SER A 289 -16.73 -3.12 15.35
N ASP A 290 -17.24 -4.13 14.66
CA ASP A 290 -18.64 -4.53 14.70
C ASP A 290 -18.78 -6.02 14.40
N SER A 291 -20.01 -6.50 14.36
CA SER A 291 -20.36 -7.83 13.92
C SER A 291 -21.51 -7.78 12.92
N TYR A 292 -21.34 -8.48 11.82
CA TYR A 292 -22.31 -8.49 10.74
C TYR A 292 -22.83 -9.89 10.44
N THR A 293 -23.99 -9.95 9.80
CA THR A 293 -24.56 -11.22 9.38
C THR A 293 -23.64 -11.91 8.38
N LYS A 294 -23.44 -13.20 8.55
CA LYS A 294 -22.63 -14.05 7.68
C LYS A 294 -23.04 -14.04 6.22
N ALA A 295 -24.30 -13.67 5.94
CA ALA A 295 -24.85 -13.52 4.60
C ALA A 295 -24.44 -12.19 3.91
N GLY A 296 -24.00 -11.20 4.67
CA GLY A 296 -23.39 -9.99 4.13
C GLY A 296 -22.04 -10.28 3.47
N ALA A 297 -21.62 -9.44 2.54
CA ALA A 297 -20.32 -9.62 1.89
C ALA A 297 -19.43 -8.38 2.07
N TYR A 298 -18.21 -8.63 2.52
CA TYR A 298 -17.21 -7.64 2.90
C TYR A 298 -15.84 -8.03 2.36
N SER A 299 -14.91 -7.10 2.35
CA SER A 299 -13.54 -7.35 1.90
C SER A 299 -12.78 -8.31 2.82
N VAL A 300 -11.68 -8.86 2.30
CA VAL A 300 -10.74 -9.68 3.04
C VAL A 300 -9.33 -9.13 2.85
N ARG A 301 -8.58 -9.11 3.92
CA ARG A 301 -7.12 -8.95 3.95
C ARG A 301 -6.53 -10.18 4.60
N LEU A 302 -5.40 -10.64 4.11
CA LEU A 302 -4.68 -11.74 4.71
C LEU A 302 -3.45 -11.22 5.44
N VAL A 303 -3.02 -11.97 6.44
CA VAL A 303 -1.76 -11.80 7.17
C VAL A 303 -0.93 -13.08 7.02
N LYS A 304 0.37 -12.91 6.86
CA LYS A 304 1.29 -14.03 6.65
C LYS A 304 1.53 -14.78 7.96
N ASP A 305 1.61 -16.10 7.86
CA ASP A 305 1.97 -16.96 8.97
C ASP A 305 3.39 -16.63 9.46
N SER A 306 3.60 -16.78 10.76
CA SER A 306 4.87 -16.45 11.44
C SER A 306 5.91 -17.53 11.22
#